data_c7dded72327186e88f10cb46de58ec35
#
_entry.id   c7dded72327186e88f10cb46de58ec35
#
_cell.length_a   1.000
_cell.length_b   1.000
_cell.length_c   1.000
_cell.angle_alpha   90.00
_cell.angle_beta   90.00
_cell.angle_gamma   90.00
#
_symmetry.space_group_name_H-M   'P 1'
#
loop_
_entity.id
_entity.type
_entity.pdbx_description
1 polymer ?
#
loop_
_entity_poly.entity_id
_entity_poly.type
_entity_poly.pdbx_seq_one_letter_code
_entity_poly.pdbx_strand_id
1 'polypeptide(L)' 'PAEEKGDISIDNVHQFNANYLPSLFAITDHYAESGDEAAAAKFKAIAQQVAADADRSDEFAAHFKK' A
#
# COMPACT_ATOMS: atom_id res chain seq x y z
N PRO A 1 -10.65 -15.54 -13.05
CA PRO A 1 -11.84 -14.78 -13.13
C PRO A 1 -11.62 -13.33 -13.22
N ALA A 2 -12.65 -12.79 -13.68
CA ALA A 2 -12.58 -11.42 -13.99
C ALA A 2 -12.30 -10.58 -12.82
N GLU A 3 -12.61 -11.07 -11.72
CA GLU A 3 -12.51 -10.23 -10.59
C GLU A 3 -11.17 -9.81 -10.28
N GLU A 4 -10.22 -10.52 -10.70
CA GLU A 4 -8.95 -10.04 -10.33
C GLU A 4 -8.43 -9.04 -11.17
N LYS A 5 -9.08 -8.73 -12.25
CA LYS A 5 -8.49 -7.78 -13.08
C LYS A 5 -8.47 -6.47 -12.45
N GLY A 6 -7.42 -5.80 -12.53
CA GLY A 6 -7.30 -4.48 -11.97
C GLY A 6 -6.97 -4.46 -10.50
N ASP A 7 -7.07 -5.60 -9.84
CA ASP A 7 -6.77 -5.62 -8.44
C ASP A 7 -5.36 -6.04 -8.20
N ILE A 8 -4.78 -5.46 -7.18
CA ILE A 8 -3.48 -5.91 -6.73
C ILE A 8 -3.72 -6.91 -5.63
N SER A 9 -3.39 -8.15 -5.92
CA SER A 9 -3.57 -9.21 -4.96
C SER A 9 -2.51 -9.11 -3.88
N ILE A 10 -2.86 -9.47 -2.66
CA ILE A 10 -1.88 -9.52 -1.60
C ILE A 10 -0.75 -10.48 -1.97
N ASP A 11 -1.07 -11.53 -2.70
CA ASP A 11 -0.04 -12.46 -3.12
C ASP A 11 0.98 -11.85 -4.04
N ASN A 12 0.62 -10.76 -4.70
CA ASN A 12 1.54 -10.12 -5.61
C ASN A 12 2.42 -9.10 -4.93
N VAL A 13 2.25 -8.90 -3.65
CA VAL A 13 3.03 -7.91 -2.94
C VAL A 13 4.52 -8.18 -3.03
N HIS A 14 4.89 -9.44 -3.16
CA HIS A 14 6.31 -9.79 -3.25
C HIS A 14 6.97 -9.25 -4.51
N GLN A 15 6.20 -8.79 -5.47
CA GLN A 15 6.75 -8.19 -6.67
C GLN A 15 7.18 -6.75 -6.43
N PHE A 16 6.73 -6.15 -5.35
CA PHE A 16 7.12 -4.79 -5.03
C PHE A 16 8.38 -4.81 -4.19
N ASN A 17 9.14 -3.76 -4.27
CA ASN A 17 10.30 -3.60 -3.40
C ASN A 17 10.21 -2.25 -2.73
N ALA A 18 11.20 -1.93 -1.91
CA ALA A 18 11.16 -0.71 -1.11
C ALA A 18 11.06 0.55 -1.97
N ASN A 19 11.48 0.48 -3.22
CA ASN A 19 11.39 1.64 -4.09
C ASN A 19 9.96 2.03 -4.39
N TYR A 20 9.02 1.13 -4.20
CA TYR A 20 7.61 1.43 -4.43
C TYR A 20 6.93 2.07 -3.23
N LEU A 21 7.59 2.07 -2.07
CA LEU A 21 6.93 2.59 -0.87
C LEU A 21 6.46 4.03 -1.01
N PRO A 22 7.27 4.96 -1.52
CA PRO A 22 6.77 6.33 -1.65
C PRO A 22 5.55 6.40 -2.56
N SER A 23 5.54 5.63 -3.64
CA SER A 23 4.39 5.60 -4.54
C SER A 23 3.17 5.01 -3.85
N LEU A 24 3.36 3.96 -3.07
CA LEU A 24 2.25 3.35 -2.35
C LEU A 24 1.69 4.31 -1.30
N PHE A 25 2.56 5.03 -0.62
CA PHE A 25 2.10 6.03 0.34
C PHE A 25 1.29 7.11 -0.36
N ALA A 26 1.77 7.59 -1.51
CA ALA A 26 1.08 8.63 -2.24
C ALA A 26 -0.29 8.16 -2.74
N ILE A 27 -0.36 6.92 -3.22
CA ILE A 27 -1.62 6.36 -3.68
C ILE A 27 -2.60 6.23 -2.52
N THR A 28 -2.11 5.75 -1.39
CA THR A 28 -2.95 5.60 -0.21
C THR A 28 -3.52 6.95 0.21
N ASP A 29 -2.67 7.96 0.26
CA ASP A 29 -3.11 9.29 0.66
C ASP A 29 -4.09 9.87 -0.35
N HIS A 30 -3.87 9.63 -1.62
CA HIS A 30 -4.78 10.11 -2.65
C HIS A 30 -6.18 9.55 -2.45
N TYR A 31 -6.30 8.26 -2.21
CA TYR A 31 -7.60 7.66 -2.01
C TYR A 31 -8.23 8.10 -0.70
N ALA A 32 -7.42 8.27 0.33
CA ALA A 32 -7.96 8.73 1.61
C ALA A 32 -8.53 10.13 1.46
N GLU A 33 -7.85 10.99 0.72
CA GLU A 33 -8.33 12.35 0.55
C GLU A 33 -9.55 12.42 -0.34
N SER A 34 -9.66 11.50 -1.28
CA SER A 34 -10.83 11.51 -2.16
C SER A 34 -12.04 10.84 -1.55
N GLY A 35 -11.89 10.27 -0.36
CA GLY A 35 -13.00 9.64 0.32
C GLY A 35 -13.17 8.17 0.01
N ASP A 36 -12.27 7.59 -0.75
CA ASP A 36 -12.36 6.17 -1.11
C ASP A 36 -11.64 5.36 -0.05
N GLU A 37 -12.33 5.16 1.08
CA GLU A 37 -11.70 4.52 2.22
C GLU A 37 -11.34 3.08 1.95
N ALA A 38 -12.14 2.39 1.13
CA ALA A 38 -11.86 1.00 0.82
C ALA A 38 -10.57 0.87 0.05
N ALA A 39 -10.36 1.71 -0.95
CA ALA A 39 -9.11 1.66 -1.71
C ALA A 39 -7.94 2.11 -0.85
N ALA A 40 -8.14 3.13 -0.03
CA ALA A 40 -7.08 3.60 0.86
C ALA A 40 -6.64 2.49 1.80
N ALA A 41 -7.59 1.75 2.37
CA ALA A 41 -7.26 0.67 3.28
C ALA A 41 -6.51 -0.44 2.55
N LYS A 42 -6.92 -0.73 1.31
CA LYS A 42 -6.26 -1.77 0.53
C LYS A 42 -4.80 -1.41 0.25
N PHE A 43 -4.56 -0.19 -0.20
CA PHE A 43 -3.19 0.19 -0.53
C PHE A 43 -2.35 0.39 0.72
N LYS A 44 -2.97 0.80 1.82
CA LYS A 44 -2.25 0.90 3.07
C LYS A 44 -1.76 -0.47 3.52
N ALA A 45 -2.61 -1.49 3.39
CA ALA A 45 -2.21 -2.84 3.76
C ALA A 45 -1.06 -3.34 2.88
N ILE A 46 -1.11 -3.03 1.59
CA ILE A 46 -0.03 -3.41 0.69
C ILE A 46 1.26 -2.71 1.08
N ALA A 47 1.18 -1.42 1.37
CA ALA A 47 2.36 -0.67 1.77
C ALA A 47 2.95 -1.21 3.08
N GLN A 48 2.07 -1.61 3.99
CA GLN A 48 2.53 -2.19 5.24
C GLN A 48 3.30 -3.47 5.01
N GLN A 49 2.79 -4.32 4.12
CA GLN A 49 3.44 -5.58 3.83
C GLN A 49 4.80 -5.35 3.14
N VAL A 50 4.83 -4.44 2.20
CA VAL A 50 6.08 -4.13 1.51
C VAL A 50 7.10 -3.56 2.49
N ALA A 51 6.65 -2.70 3.38
CA ALA A 51 7.55 -2.12 4.38
C ALA A 51 8.10 -3.20 5.31
N ALA A 52 7.25 -4.13 5.71
CA ALA A 52 7.69 -5.21 6.58
C ALA A 52 8.71 -6.09 5.87
N ASP A 53 8.45 -6.42 4.61
CA ASP A 53 9.35 -7.27 3.85
C ASP A 53 10.69 -6.59 3.59
N ALA A 54 10.69 -5.28 3.48
CA ALA A 54 11.91 -4.52 3.22
C ALA A 54 12.56 -4.02 4.51
N ASP A 55 12.02 -4.39 5.66
CA ASP A 55 12.52 -3.95 6.96
C ASP A 55 12.45 -2.44 7.09
N ARG A 56 11.36 -1.87 6.59
CA ARG A 56 11.14 -0.43 6.66
C ARG A 56 9.83 -0.10 7.35
N SER A 57 9.44 -0.94 8.30
CA SER A 57 8.18 -0.74 9.00
C SER A 57 8.12 0.60 9.73
N ASP A 58 9.28 1.11 10.18
CA ASP A 58 9.31 2.39 10.83
C ASP A 58 8.98 3.53 9.86
N GLU A 59 9.33 3.39 8.59
CA GLU A 59 8.95 4.40 7.61
C GLU A 59 7.44 4.40 7.40
N PHE A 60 6.85 3.22 7.36
CA PHE A 60 5.41 3.11 7.23
C PHE A 60 4.73 3.75 8.45
N ALA A 61 5.21 3.41 9.63
CA ALA A 61 4.61 3.93 10.84
C ALA A 61 4.74 5.46 10.91
N ALA A 62 5.89 5.98 10.49
CA ALA A 62 6.08 7.42 10.51
C ALA A 62 5.16 8.13 9.54
N HIS A 63 4.93 7.54 8.37
CA HIS A 63 4.08 8.18 7.37
C HIS A 63 2.62 8.21 7.82
N PHE A 64 2.15 7.13 8.41
CA PHE A 64 0.73 7.04 8.76
C PHE A 64 0.44 7.40 10.21
N LYS A 65 1.45 7.76 10.95
CA LYS A 65 1.25 8.20 12.31
C LYS A 65 0.69 9.62 12.30
N LYS A 66 -0.38 9.84 12.99
CA LYS A 66 -0.98 11.15 13.05
C LYS A 66 -1.04 11.70 14.44
#